data_b3034edf6730726d0730b414cb0910ff
#
_entry.id   b3034edf6730726d0730b414cb0910ff
#
_cell.length_a   1.000
_cell.length_b   1.000
_cell.length_c   1.000
_cell.angle_alpha   90.00
_cell.angle_beta   90.00
_cell.angle_gamma   90.00
#
_symmetry.space_group_name_H-M   'P 1'
#
loop_
_entity.id
_entity.type
_entity.pdbx_description
1 polymer ?
#
loop_
_entity_poly.entity_id
_entity_poly.type
_entity_poly.pdbx_seq_one_letter_code
_entity_poly.pdbx_strand_id
1 'polypeptide(L)'
;MPKHLNSRNIFFIRHGQSESNVNENMAAGMNYDAPLTELGKKQAEALGERFKREGIYFDYLFTSELSRAIDTASIFLSALGNKDIPTKRSDKLNELQIPGWRGKARNDVVTTEIQAMWGKSGKHYTPADGESEYELQKRYSEFIDKE
;
A
#
# COMPACT_ATOMS: atom_id res chain seq x y z
N MET A 1 -11.22 -39.36 5.25
CA MET A 1 -11.36 -38.31 4.20
C MET A 1 -10.36 -37.19 4.52
N PRO A 2 -9.45 -36.80 3.64
CA PRO A 2 -8.56 -35.69 3.91
C PRO A 2 -9.40 -34.42 4.07
N LYS A 3 -9.22 -33.70 5.17
CA LYS A 3 -9.75 -32.36 5.34
C LYS A 3 -9.15 -31.53 4.21
N HIS A 4 -9.95 -31.08 3.25
CA HIS A 4 -9.57 -30.03 2.33
C HIS A 4 -9.24 -28.80 3.18
N LEU A 5 -7.96 -28.58 3.41
CA LEU A 5 -7.48 -27.27 3.83
C LEU A 5 -7.94 -26.30 2.75
N ASN A 6 -8.87 -25.42 3.08
CA ASN A 6 -9.25 -24.31 2.23
C ASN A 6 -7.99 -23.44 2.04
N SER A 7 -7.23 -23.73 1.00
CA SER A 7 -6.08 -22.89 0.66
C SER A 7 -6.62 -21.58 0.08
N ARG A 8 -6.24 -20.45 0.66
CA ARG A 8 -6.51 -19.12 0.14
C ARG A 8 -5.28 -18.63 -0.62
N ASN A 9 -5.48 -18.06 -1.78
CA ASN A 9 -4.44 -17.38 -2.52
C ASN A 9 -4.55 -15.88 -2.25
N ILE A 10 -3.52 -15.29 -1.67
CA ILE A 10 -3.46 -13.87 -1.38
C ILE A 10 -2.45 -13.23 -2.32
N PHE A 11 -2.87 -12.19 -3.02
CA PHE A 11 -2.03 -11.39 -3.91
C PHE A 11 -1.83 -10.01 -3.30
N PHE A 12 -0.58 -9.64 -3.09
CA PHE A 12 -0.20 -8.29 -2.66
C PHE A 12 0.15 -7.46 -3.87
N ILE A 13 -0.63 -6.41 -4.09
CA ILE A 13 -0.46 -5.49 -5.23
C ILE A 13 -0.06 -4.13 -4.70
N ARG A 14 1.11 -3.64 -5.15
CA ARG A 14 1.52 -2.27 -4.89
C ARG A 14 0.75 -1.34 -5.81
N HIS A 15 0.38 -0.15 -5.32
CA HIS A 15 -0.21 0.91 -6.14
C HIS A 15 0.69 1.29 -7.32
N GLY A 16 0.11 1.75 -8.43
CA GLY A 16 0.82 2.32 -9.55
C GLY A 16 1.65 3.55 -9.16
N GLN A 17 2.52 4.00 -10.03
CA GLN A 17 3.32 5.20 -9.78
C GLN A 17 2.42 6.39 -9.42
N SER A 18 2.74 7.07 -8.31
CA SER A 18 2.04 8.28 -7.85
C SER A 18 2.93 9.51 -7.95
N GLU A 19 2.33 10.69 -7.85
CA GLU A 19 3.07 11.96 -7.83
C GLU A 19 4.10 12.03 -6.70
N SER A 20 3.87 11.35 -5.59
CA SER A 20 4.86 11.23 -4.50
C SER A 20 6.06 10.34 -4.86
N ASN A 21 5.94 9.46 -5.84
CA ASN A 21 7.06 8.63 -6.29
C ASN A 21 7.99 9.38 -7.25
N VAL A 22 7.50 10.41 -7.93
CA VAL A 22 8.29 11.23 -8.86
C VAL A 22 8.79 12.52 -8.23
N ASN A 23 8.19 12.96 -7.15
CA ASN A 23 8.62 14.11 -6.37
C ASN A 23 9.51 13.68 -5.20
N GLU A 24 10.80 13.52 -5.47
CA GLU A 24 11.79 13.06 -4.49
C GLU A 24 11.97 14.01 -3.29
N ASN A 25 11.54 15.27 -3.43
CA ASN A 25 11.65 16.28 -2.38
C ASN A 25 10.60 16.13 -1.27
N MET A 26 9.54 15.35 -1.48
CA MET A 26 8.50 15.16 -0.49
C MET A 26 8.78 13.92 0.38
N ALA A 27 8.52 14.05 1.66
CA ALA A 27 8.56 12.90 2.56
C ALA A 27 7.48 11.89 2.13
N ALA A 28 7.89 10.65 1.87
CA ALA A 28 7.00 9.58 1.45
C ALA A 28 6.10 9.10 2.60
N GLY A 29 5.22 8.18 2.29
CA GLY A 29 4.32 7.56 3.25
C GLY A 29 2.92 8.14 3.19
N MET A 30 2.14 7.89 4.22
CA MET A 30 0.77 8.39 4.36
C MET A 30 0.70 9.92 4.54
N ASN A 31 1.88 10.56 4.69
CA ASN A 31 1.99 11.99 4.94
C ASN A 31 1.54 12.86 3.76
N TYR A 32 1.46 12.25 2.57
CA TYR A 32 0.98 12.91 1.36
C TYR A 32 0.13 11.93 0.53
N ASP A 33 -1.16 12.19 0.44
CA ASP A 33 -2.07 11.41 -0.41
C ASP A 33 -2.01 11.92 -1.86
N ALA A 34 -0.95 11.50 -2.54
CA ALA A 34 -0.70 11.88 -3.93
C ALA A 34 -1.50 11.00 -4.90
N PRO A 35 -2.09 11.58 -5.97
CA PRO A 35 -2.77 10.83 -7.01
C PRO A 35 -1.79 9.98 -7.83
N LEU A 36 -2.33 9.04 -8.61
CA LEU A 36 -1.55 8.32 -9.62
C LEU A 36 -1.12 9.24 -10.75
N THR A 37 0.11 9.03 -11.23
CA THR A 37 0.55 9.60 -12.53
C THR A 37 -0.15 8.87 -13.67
N GLU A 38 -0.07 9.42 -14.89
CA GLU A 38 -0.56 8.73 -16.09
C GLU A 38 0.15 7.38 -16.31
N LEU A 39 1.44 7.28 -15.95
CA LEU A 39 2.14 6.01 -15.96
C LEU A 39 1.57 5.04 -14.93
N GLY A 40 1.27 5.51 -13.73
CA GLY A 40 0.67 4.69 -12.68
C GLY A 40 -0.68 4.11 -13.07
N LYS A 41 -1.52 4.90 -13.76
CA LYS A 41 -2.80 4.42 -14.29
C LYS A 41 -2.60 3.31 -15.31
N LYS A 42 -1.67 3.49 -16.27
CA LYS A 42 -1.32 2.47 -17.28
C LYS A 42 -0.76 1.20 -16.64
N GLN A 43 0.02 1.33 -15.55
CA GLN A 43 0.53 0.17 -14.81
C GLN A 43 -0.61 -0.66 -14.19
N ALA A 44 -1.59 0.00 -13.59
CA ALA A 44 -2.75 -0.66 -13.00
C ALA A 44 -3.61 -1.36 -14.08
N GLU A 45 -3.84 -0.70 -15.20
CA GLU A 45 -4.57 -1.24 -16.34
C GLU A 45 -3.86 -2.48 -16.92
N ALA A 46 -2.57 -2.37 -17.23
CA ALA A 46 -1.78 -3.47 -17.78
C ALA A 46 -1.73 -4.69 -16.83
N LEU A 47 -1.71 -4.46 -15.52
CA LEU A 47 -1.78 -5.53 -14.53
C LEU A 47 -3.13 -6.25 -14.58
N GLY A 48 -4.24 -5.51 -14.64
CA GLY A 48 -5.59 -6.09 -14.77
C GLY A 48 -5.77 -6.92 -16.04
N GLU A 49 -5.29 -6.41 -17.16
CA GLU A 49 -5.30 -7.15 -18.44
C GLU A 49 -4.45 -8.42 -18.38
N ARG A 50 -3.29 -8.36 -17.70
CA ARG A 50 -2.45 -9.55 -17.51
C ARG A 50 -3.17 -10.62 -16.71
N PHE A 51 -3.77 -10.29 -15.58
CA PHE A 51 -4.51 -11.24 -14.73
C PHE A 51 -5.70 -11.83 -15.50
N LYS A 52 -6.39 -11.01 -16.29
CA LYS A 52 -7.47 -11.47 -17.17
C LYS A 52 -6.98 -12.52 -18.18
N ARG A 53 -5.84 -12.28 -18.85
CA ARG A 53 -5.26 -13.25 -19.81
C ARG A 53 -4.82 -14.55 -19.14
N GLU A 54 -4.35 -14.46 -17.90
CA GLU A 54 -3.92 -15.61 -17.10
C GLU A 54 -5.09 -16.36 -16.44
N GLY A 55 -6.34 -15.86 -16.59
CA GLY A 55 -7.53 -16.46 -16.01
C GLY A 55 -7.58 -16.35 -14.48
N ILE A 56 -6.89 -15.37 -13.90
CA ILE A 56 -6.83 -15.16 -12.45
C ILE A 56 -7.94 -14.17 -12.08
N TYR A 57 -8.84 -14.60 -11.23
CA TYR A 57 -9.95 -13.79 -10.69
C TYR A 57 -9.92 -13.81 -9.17
N PHE A 58 -10.65 -12.87 -8.56
CA PHE A 58 -10.67 -12.67 -7.12
C PHE A 58 -12.10 -12.73 -6.59
N ASP A 59 -12.24 -13.24 -5.37
CA ASP A 59 -13.50 -13.24 -4.63
C ASP A 59 -13.68 -11.96 -3.82
N TYR A 60 -12.58 -11.36 -3.36
CA TYR A 60 -12.54 -10.15 -2.54
C TYR A 60 -11.35 -9.27 -2.91
N LEU A 61 -11.52 -7.97 -2.71
CA LEU A 61 -10.44 -7.00 -2.80
C LEU A 61 -10.41 -6.13 -1.54
N PHE A 62 -9.22 -5.95 -1.00
CA PHE A 62 -8.98 -5.03 0.09
C PHE A 62 -8.02 -3.93 -0.34
N THR A 63 -8.26 -2.69 0.07
CA THR A 63 -7.38 -1.57 -0.24
C THR A 63 -7.21 -0.67 0.97
N SER A 64 -6.10 0.07 1.00
CA SER A 64 -5.94 1.17 1.94
C SER A 64 -6.92 2.32 1.62
N GLU A 65 -6.95 3.32 2.49
CA GLU A 65 -7.78 4.52 2.28
C GLU A 65 -7.11 5.57 1.39
N LEU A 66 -5.84 5.35 0.98
CA LEU A 66 -5.11 6.30 0.15
C LEU A 66 -5.62 6.30 -1.29
N SER A 67 -5.78 7.49 -1.88
CA SER A 67 -6.34 7.68 -3.23
C SER A 67 -5.61 6.85 -4.27
N ARG A 68 -4.28 6.84 -4.26
CA ARG A 68 -3.46 6.04 -5.18
C ARG A 68 -3.72 4.53 -5.12
N ALA A 69 -4.04 3.99 -3.95
CA ALA A 69 -4.37 2.58 -3.80
C ALA A 69 -5.80 2.29 -4.28
N ILE A 70 -6.74 3.17 -3.95
CA ILE A 70 -8.14 3.10 -4.39
C ILE A 70 -8.22 3.17 -5.92
N ASP A 71 -7.54 4.13 -6.53
CA ASP A 71 -7.53 4.33 -7.98
C ASP A 71 -6.86 3.15 -8.70
N THR A 72 -5.74 2.63 -8.15
CA THR A 72 -5.11 1.42 -8.67
C THR A 72 -6.08 0.24 -8.65
N ALA A 73 -6.77 0.01 -7.55
CA ALA A 73 -7.75 -1.07 -7.43
C ALA A 73 -8.90 -0.92 -8.42
N SER A 74 -9.44 0.30 -8.56
CA SER A 74 -10.55 0.59 -9.48
C SER A 74 -10.17 0.35 -10.94
N ILE A 75 -9.01 0.85 -11.38
CA ILE A 75 -8.50 0.68 -12.74
C ILE A 75 -8.19 -0.80 -12.99
N PHE A 76 -7.52 -1.46 -12.06
CA PHE A 76 -7.20 -2.89 -12.12
C PHE A 76 -8.45 -3.76 -12.30
N LEU A 77 -9.47 -3.57 -11.45
CA LEU A 77 -10.73 -4.32 -11.53
C LEU A 77 -11.48 -4.07 -12.85
N SER A 78 -11.44 -2.82 -13.33
CA SER A 78 -12.03 -2.45 -14.61
C SER A 78 -11.38 -3.23 -15.77
N ALA A 79 -10.05 -3.26 -15.81
CA ALA A 79 -9.28 -3.94 -16.85
C ALA A 79 -9.40 -5.48 -16.73
N LEU A 80 -9.44 -6.00 -15.51
CA LEU A 80 -9.70 -7.42 -15.23
C LEU A 80 -11.09 -7.85 -15.72
N GLY A 81 -12.07 -6.93 -15.77
CA GLY A 81 -13.46 -7.25 -16.11
C GLY A 81 -14.25 -7.84 -14.93
N ASN A 82 -13.80 -7.59 -13.70
CA ASN A 82 -14.43 -8.09 -12.47
C ASN A 82 -14.76 -6.94 -11.50
N LYS A 83 -15.61 -6.01 -11.98
CA LYS A 83 -15.95 -4.78 -11.24
C LYS A 83 -16.83 -4.99 -10.01
N ASP A 84 -17.56 -6.09 -9.97
CA ASP A 84 -18.62 -6.33 -8.98
C ASP A 84 -18.16 -7.15 -7.77
N ILE A 85 -16.86 -7.42 -7.64
CA ILE A 85 -16.36 -8.12 -6.46
C ILE A 85 -16.47 -7.24 -5.20
N PRO A 86 -16.77 -7.84 -4.05
CA PRO A 86 -16.76 -7.13 -2.79
C PRO A 86 -15.41 -6.45 -2.54
N THR A 87 -15.45 -5.12 -2.42
CA THR A 87 -14.26 -4.31 -2.17
C THR A 87 -14.39 -3.62 -0.82
N LYS A 88 -13.40 -3.79 0.04
CA LYS A 88 -13.37 -3.19 1.38
C LYS A 88 -12.14 -2.32 1.55
N ARG A 89 -12.34 -1.09 2.03
CA ARG A 89 -11.28 -0.18 2.44
C ARG A 89 -10.96 -0.36 3.90
N SER A 90 -9.68 -0.25 4.26
CA SER A 90 -9.26 -0.34 5.66
C SER A 90 -8.07 0.56 5.93
N ASP A 91 -8.16 1.32 7.02
CA ASP A 91 -7.05 2.09 7.59
C ASP A 91 -5.88 1.18 8.03
N LYS A 92 -6.21 -0.10 8.35
CA LYS A 92 -5.21 -1.11 8.69
C LYS A 92 -4.25 -1.44 7.55
N LEU A 93 -4.60 -1.10 6.32
CA LEU A 93 -3.78 -1.26 5.12
C LEU A 93 -3.08 0.04 4.69
N ASN A 94 -3.22 1.11 5.46
CA ASN A 94 -2.51 2.35 5.18
C ASN A 94 -0.98 2.17 5.33
N GLU A 95 -0.23 2.89 4.50
CA GLU A 95 1.22 2.94 4.57
C GLU A 95 1.69 3.49 5.93
N LEU A 96 2.99 3.38 6.20
CA LEU A 96 3.66 3.89 7.40
C LEU A 96 3.19 5.30 7.75
N GLN A 97 2.71 5.47 8.99
CA GLN A 97 2.11 6.71 9.45
C GLN A 97 3.12 7.49 10.29
N ILE A 98 3.53 8.65 9.80
CA ILE A 98 4.37 9.60 10.53
C ILE A 98 3.75 11.00 10.36
N PRO A 99 2.71 11.35 11.15
CA PRO A 99 1.96 12.58 10.98
C PRO A 99 2.82 13.84 11.02
N GLY A 100 3.85 13.85 11.83
CA GLY A 100 4.80 14.97 11.95
C GLY A 100 5.60 15.29 10.68
N TRP A 101 5.57 14.41 9.69
CA TRP A 101 6.25 14.61 8.40
C TRP A 101 5.34 15.15 7.29
N ARG A 102 4.04 15.25 7.58
CA ARG A 102 3.05 15.67 6.58
C ARG A 102 3.40 17.04 5.99
N GLY A 103 3.49 17.08 4.66
CA GLY A 103 3.76 18.32 3.91
C GLY A 103 5.18 18.86 4.04
N LYS A 104 6.09 18.16 4.71
CA LYS A 104 7.49 18.56 4.86
C LYS A 104 8.35 18.00 3.75
N ALA A 105 9.42 18.69 3.43
CA ALA A 105 10.45 18.18 2.53
C ALA A 105 11.18 16.99 3.20
N ARG A 106 11.58 16.02 2.39
CA ARG A 106 12.28 14.82 2.87
C ARG A 106 13.51 15.16 3.71
N ASN A 107 14.31 16.12 3.23
CA ASN A 107 15.56 16.51 3.90
C ASN A 107 15.32 17.19 5.24
N ASP A 108 14.15 17.79 5.45
CA ASP A 108 13.81 18.44 6.72
C ASP A 108 13.43 17.45 7.81
N VAL A 109 13.01 16.24 7.42
CA VAL A 109 12.52 15.22 8.36
C VAL A 109 13.40 13.98 8.44
N VAL A 110 14.12 13.63 7.36
CA VAL A 110 15.08 12.52 7.36
C VAL A 110 16.49 13.07 7.62
N THR A 111 16.68 13.59 8.82
CA THR A 111 17.98 14.16 9.24
C THR A 111 19.03 13.06 9.47
N THR A 112 20.29 13.47 9.61
CA THR A 112 21.40 12.56 9.93
C THR A 112 21.17 11.83 11.25
N GLU A 113 20.58 12.50 12.25
CA GLU A 113 20.23 11.91 13.53
C GLU A 113 19.17 10.82 13.39
N ILE A 114 18.11 11.11 12.61
CA ILE A 114 17.03 10.14 12.32
C ILE A 114 17.57 8.93 11.59
N GLN A 115 18.43 9.13 10.59
CA GLN A 115 19.09 8.04 9.87
C GLN A 115 19.96 7.18 10.80
N ALA A 116 20.69 7.81 11.70
CA ALA A 116 21.51 7.11 12.70
C ALA A 116 20.64 6.29 13.68
N MET A 117 19.52 6.86 14.13
CA MET A 117 18.55 6.15 14.98
C MET A 117 17.91 4.96 14.27
N TRP A 118 17.54 5.14 13.00
CA TRP A 118 17.05 4.04 12.16
C TRP A 118 18.09 2.95 11.99
N GLY A 119 19.34 3.32 11.70
CA GLY A 119 20.46 2.38 11.56
C GLY A 119 20.69 1.57 12.84
N LYS A 120 20.51 2.19 14.02
CA LYS A 120 20.69 1.55 15.34
C LYS A 120 19.51 0.65 15.72
N SER A 121 18.29 1.09 15.51
CA SER A 121 17.06 0.43 15.98
C SER A 121 16.38 -0.41 14.91
N GLY A 122 16.74 -0.24 13.64
CA GLY A 122 16.14 -0.93 12.49
C GLY A 122 14.64 -0.71 12.46
N LYS A 123 13.90 -1.76 12.18
CA LYS A 123 12.43 -1.74 12.09
C LYS A 123 11.70 -1.35 13.38
N HIS A 124 12.39 -1.31 14.51
CA HIS A 124 11.83 -0.91 15.82
C HIS A 124 11.98 0.58 16.12
N TYR A 125 12.59 1.34 15.20
CA TYR A 125 12.63 2.80 15.35
C TYR A 125 11.22 3.37 15.21
N THR A 126 10.76 4.06 16.25
CA THR A 126 9.47 4.78 16.23
C THR A 126 9.75 6.27 16.15
N PRO A 127 9.42 6.95 15.04
CA PRO A 127 9.48 8.41 14.97
C PRO A 127 8.58 9.05 16.02
N ALA A 128 8.92 10.26 16.47
CA ALA A 128 7.99 11.06 17.27
C ALA A 128 6.68 11.22 16.47
N ASP A 129 5.55 11.04 17.10
CA ASP A 129 4.20 11.13 16.49
C ASP A 129 3.90 10.11 15.37
N GLY A 130 4.67 9.00 15.27
CA GLY A 130 4.51 8.01 14.22
C GLY A 130 4.51 6.57 14.71
N GLU A 131 4.39 5.64 13.78
CA GLU A 131 4.56 4.21 13.99
C GLU A 131 5.92 3.71 13.48
N SER A 132 6.42 2.62 14.05
CA SER A 132 7.58 1.90 13.54
C SER A 132 7.18 0.95 12.41
N GLU A 133 8.15 0.50 11.62
CA GLU A 133 7.93 -0.57 10.62
C GLU A 133 7.44 -1.87 11.27
N TYR A 134 7.84 -2.14 12.52
CA TYR A 134 7.38 -3.29 13.29
C TYR A 134 5.88 -3.18 13.64
N GLU A 135 5.42 -2.00 14.05
CA GLU A 135 4.01 -1.74 14.33
C GLU A 135 3.17 -1.81 13.06
N LEU A 136 3.67 -1.27 11.95
CA LEU A 136 3.07 -1.42 10.61
C LEU A 136 2.92 -2.92 10.24
N GLN A 137 4.00 -3.70 10.37
CA GLN A 137 3.98 -5.13 10.09
C GLN A 137 2.95 -5.86 10.96
N LYS A 138 2.89 -5.55 12.25
CA LYS A 138 1.93 -6.14 13.18
C LYS A 138 0.49 -5.82 12.77
N ARG A 139 0.20 -4.56 12.45
CA ARG A 139 -1.12 -4.08 12.00
C ARG A 139 -1.59 -4.82 10.74
N TYR A 140 -0.68 -5.04 9.78
CA TYR A 140 -0.99 -5.79 8.56
C TYR A 140 -1.24 -7.27 8.83
N SER A 141 -0.43 -7.91 9.66
CA SER A 141 -0.62 -9.31 10.03
C SER A 141 -1.96 -9.53 10.72
N GLU A 142 -2.29 -8.67 11.69
CA GLU A 142 -3.58 -8.73 12.40
C GLU A 142 -4.79 -8.54 11.47
N PHE A 143 -4.63 -7.74 10.42
CA PHE A 143 -5.68 -7.58 9.40
C PHE A 143 -5.85 -8.85 8.57
N ILE A 144 -4.75 -9.42 8.07
CA ILE A 144 -4.77 -10.62 7.23
C ILE A 144 -5.33 -11.83 7.99
N ASP A 145 -5.00 -11.95 9.27
CA ASP A 145 -5.47 -13.07 10.11
C ASP A 145 -6.97 -13.01 10.40
N LYS A 146 -7.60 -11.84 10.26
CA LYS A 146 -9.02 -11.64 10.54
C LYS A 146 -9.93 -11.79 9.34
N GLU A 147 -9.43 -11.50 8.15
CA GLU A 147 -10.20 -11.53 6.90
C GLU A 147 -10.03 -12.86 6.15
#